data_1ec105144584f4abd63ed1438d8ee1cd
#
_entry.id   1ec105144584f4abd63ed1438d8ee1cd
#
_cell.length_a   1.000
_cell.length_b   1.000
_cell.length_c   1.000
_cell.angle_alpha   90.00
_cell.angle_beta   90.00
_cell.angle_gamma   90.00
#
_symmetry.space_group_name_H-M   'P 1'
#
loop_
_entity.id
_entity.type
_entity.pdbx_description
1 polymer ?
#
loop_
_entity_poly.entity_id
_entity_poly.type
_entity_poly.pdbx_seq_one_letter_code
_entity_poly.pdbx_strand_id
1 'polypeptide(L)'
;MRFQFLGTGASEGFPGLFCNCTVCNEARRLGGKNLRLRSALLVNDDLLVDFGPDLLAAAPRLSLNLWKVRTGLVTHTHEDHF
;
A
#
# COMPACT_ATOMS: atom_id res chain seq x y z
N MET A 1 1.91 -18.93 9.49
CA MET A 1 1.22 -18.01 8.58
C MET A 1 1.92 -16.67 8.63
N ARG A 2 2.20 -16.08 7.49
CA ARG A 2 2.92 -14.81 7.40
C ARG A 2 2.04 -13.74 6.78
N PHE A 3 1.96 -12.58 7.44
CA PHE A 3 1.25 -11.41 6.94
C PHE A 3 2.26 -10.30 6.69
N GLN A 4 2.14 -9.64 5.55
CA GLN A 4 2.99 -8.49 5.24
C GLN A 4 2.12 -7.35 4.72
N PHE A 5 2.11 -6.23 5.43
CA PHE A 5 1.42 -5.03 4.98
C PHE A 5 2.23 -4.36 3.88
N LEU A 6 1.62 -4.19 2.73
CA LEU A 6 2.25 -3.52 1.58
C LEU A 6 1.92 -2.04 1.56
N GLY A 7 0.80 -1.67 2.17
CA GLY A 7 0.38 -0.29 2.34
C GLY A 7 -0.68 -0.21 3.41
N THR A 8 -0.74 0.90 4.11
CA THR A 8 -1.66 1.12 5.25
C THR A 8 -2.38 2.46 5.17
N GLY A 9 -2.25 3.19 4.08
CA GLY A 9 -2.90 4.49 3.89
C GLY A 9 -4.32 4.37 3.36
N ALA A 10 -5.09 5.44 3.54
CA ALA A 10 -6.43 5.55 2.97
C ALA A 10 -6.36 5.97 1.50
N SER A 11 -7.52 6.13 0.85
CA SER A 11 -7.61 6.36 -0.59
C SER A 11 -6.86 7.61 -1.08
N GLU A 12 -6.77 8.66 -0.26
CA GLU A 12 -6.02 9.86 -0.61
C GLU A 12 -4.51 9.71 -0.44
N GLY A 13 -4.07 8.60 0.14
CA GLY A 13 -2.66 8.36 0.47
C GLY A 13 -2.19 9.15 1.68
N PHE A 14 -0.95 8.92 2.10
CA PHE A 14 -0.36 9.72 3.17
C PHE A 14 1.15 9.89 2.89
N PRO A 15 1.69 11.12 2.83
CA PRO A 15 0.95 12.40 2.93
C PRO A 15 0.00 12.60 1.76
N GLY A 16 -1.07 13.36 1.96
CA GLY A 16 -2.03 13.68 0.89
C GLY A 16 -1.37 14.50 -0.20
N LEU A 17 -1.63 14.15 -1.46
CA LEU A 17 -0.92 14.72 -2.61
C LEU A 17 -1.00 16.25 -2.67
N PHE A 18 -2.17 16.80 -2.38
CA PHE A 18 -2.38 18.25 -2.40
C PHE A 18 -2.53 18.87 -1.01
N CYS A 19 -2.20 18.10 0.03
CA CYS A 19 -2.37 18.56 1.40
C CYS A 19 -1.18 19.40 1.86
N ASN A 20 -1.46 20.58 2.40
CA ASN A 20 -0.44 21.50 2.91
C ASN A 20 -0.53 21.65 4.43
N CYS A 21 -1.08 20.67 5.14
CA CYS A 21 -1.13 20.72 6.60
C CYS A 21 0.23 20.39 7.22
N THR A 22 0.38 20.73 8.50
CA THR A 22 1.63 20.49 9.22
C THR A 22 2.04 19.02 9.21
N VAL A 23 1.09 18.12 9.41
CA VAL A 23 1.36 16.68 9.49
C VAL A 23 1.85 16.14 8.15
N CYS A 24 1.18 16.48 7.05
CA CYS A 24 1.59 16.03 5.72
C CYS A 24 2.94 16.61 5.30
N ASN A 25 3.19 17.89 5.59
CA ASN A 25 4.47 18.51 5.30
C ASN A 25 5.61 17.87 6.09
N GLU A 26 5.37 17.54 7.35
CA GLU A 26 6.35 16.87 8.19
C GLU A 26 6.63 15.45 7.68
N ALA A 27 5.60 14.73 7.25
CA ALA A 27 5.75 13.39 6.68
C ALA A 27 6.62 13.42 5.42
N ARG A 28 6.42 14.42 4.54
CA ARG A 28 7.25 14.57 3.33
C ARG A 28 8.71 14.85 3.69
N ARG A 29 8.93 15.68 4.69
CA ARG A 29 10.28 16.03 5.13
C ARG A 29 11.01 14.84 5.71
N LEU A 30 10.33 14.02 6.54
CA LEU A 30 10.92 12.86 7.18
C LEU A 30 11.09 11.68 6.24
N GLY A 31 10.15 11.48 5.32
CA GLY A 31 10.20 10.38 4.36
C GLY A 31 10.11 9.00 5.02
N GLY A 32 10.65 7.99 4.36
CA GLY A 32 10.70 6.63 4.86
C GLY A 32 9.32 6.06 5.21
N LYS A 33 9.16 5.53 6.42
CA LYS A 33 7.90 4.92 6.88
C LYS A 33 6.76 5.92 7.02
N ASN A 34 7.05 7.22 6.93
CA ASN A 34 6.02 8.26 6.96
C ASN A 34 5.32 8.43 5.61
N LEU A 35 5.84 7.81 4.56
CA LEU A 35 5.24 7.79 3.23
C LEU A 35 4.48 6.48 3.09
N ARG A 36 3.15 6.53 3.14
CA ARG A 36 2.31 5.34 3.16
C ARG A 36 1.60 5.15 1.84
N LEU A 37 1.76 3.97 1.26
CA LEU A 37 0.98 3.54 0.13
C LEU A 37 -0.43 3.14 0.60
N ARG A 38 -1.39 3.10 -0.34
CA ARG A 38 -2.76 2.73 -0.02
C ARG A 38 -2.84 1.25 0.34
N SER A 39 -3.90 0.87 1.04
CA SER A 39 -4.00 -0.41 1.74
C SER A 39 -3.83 -1.64 0.84
N ALA A 40 -2.96 -2.53 1.24
CA ALA A 40 -2.79 -3.85 0.63
C ALA A 40 -2.09 -4.77 1.63
N LEU A 41 -2.38 -6.07 1.54
CA LEU A 41 -1.84 -7.08 2.44
C LEU A 41 -1.46 -8.33 1.65
N LEU A 42 -0.28 -8.85 1.90
CA LEU A 42 0.15 -10.14 1.33
C LEU A 42 0.14 -11.20 2.43
N VAL A 43 -0.51 -12.32 2.17
CA VAL A 43 -0.60 -13.44 3.10
C VAL A 43 0.12 -14.63 2.49
N ASN A 44 1.12 -15.15 3.18
CA ASN A 44 1.88 -16.36 2.80
C ASN A 44 2.50 -16.33 1.39
N ASP A 45 2.69 -15.18 0.79
CA ASP A 45 3.22 -15.01 -0.58
C ASP A 45 2.26 -15.38 -1.70
N ASP A 46 1.09 -15.95 -1.43
CA ASP A 46 0.18 -16.44 -2.47
C ASP A 46 -1.21 -15.80 -2.46
N LEU A 47 -1.56 -15.05 -1.43
CA LEU A 47 -2.86 -14.38 -1.33
C LEU A 47 -2.65 -12.88 -1.17
N LEU A 48 -3.23 -12.09 -2.08
CA LEU A 48 -3.30 -10.63 -1.93
C LEU A 48 -4.68 -10.23 -1.44
N VAL A 49 -4.71 -9.38 -0.41
CA VAL A 49 -5.93 -8.72 0.04
C VAL A 49 -5.83 -7.27 -0.36
N ASP A 50 -6.71 -6.82 -1.23
CA ASP A 50 -6.71 -5.50 -1.86
C ASP A 50 -5.43 -5.26 -2.68
N PHE A 51 -5.59 -5.13 -3.97
CA PHE A 51 -4.46 -5.00 -4.90
C PHE A 51 -4.67 -3.82 -5.83
N GLY A 52 -4.77 -2.64 -5.25
CA GLY A 52 -4.92 -1.41 -6.01
C GLY A 52 -3.67 -1.01 -6.79
N PRO A 53 -3.70 0.17 -7.43
CA PRO A 53 -2.60 0.58 -8.32
C PRO A 53 -1.26 0.78 -7.63
N ASP A 54 -1.22 0.92 -6.32
CA ASP A 54 0.02 1.12 -5.58
C ASP A 54 0.92 -0.12 -5.52
N LEU A 55 0.42 -1.29 -5.94
CA LEU A 55 1.25 -2.51 -5.97
C LEU A 55 2.51 -2.32 -6.83
N LEU A 56 2.40 -1.60 -7.93
CA LEU A 56 3.54 -1.35 -8.78
C LEU A 56 4.66 -0.62 -8.05
N ALA A 57 4.32 0.28 -7.14
CA ALA A 57 5.30 0.99 -6.31
C ALA A 57 5.75 0.16 -5.11
N ALA A 58 4.84 -0.62 -4.52
CA ALA A 58 5.14 -1.42 -3.34
C ALA A 58 6.13 -2.54 -3.63
N ALA A 59 5.98 -3.22 -4.75
CA ALA A 59 6.79 -4.39 -5.09
C ALA A 59 8.29 -4.11 -5.05
N PRO A 60 8.83 -3.10 -5.78
CA PRO A 60 10.27 -2.82 -5.71
C PRO A 60 10.71 -2.24 -4.36
N ARG A 61 9.87 -1.42 -3.71
CA ARG A 61 10.22 -0.82 -2.41
C ARG A 61 10.43 -1.87 -1.32
N LEU A 62 9.65 -2.95 -1.36
CA LEU A 62 9.67 -4.00 -0.36
C LEU A 62 10.40 -5.26 -0.86
N SER A 63 11.00 -5.18 -2.04
CA SER A 63 11.69 -6.32 -2.68
C SER A 63 10.77 -7.54 -2.79
N LEU A 64 9.52 -7.30 -3.17
CA LEU A 64 8.54 -8.37 -3.29
C LEU A 64 8.64 -9.06 -4.64
N ASN A 65 8.40 -10.35 -4.62
CA ASN A 65 8.22 -11.13 -5.83
C ASN A 65 6.82 -11.72 -5.82
N LEU A 66 5.92 -11.11 -6.59
CA LEU A 66 4.50 -11.44 -6.55
C LEU A 66 4.09 -12.53 -7.53
N TRP A 67 5.04 -13.17 -8.21
CA TRP A 67 4.72 -14.20 -9.19
C TRP A 67 4.09 -15.46 -8.58
N LYS A 68 4.21 -15.64 -7.27
CA LYS A 68 3.59 -16.76 -6.55
C LYS A 68 2.14 -16.51 -6.16
N VAL A 69 1.64 -15.30 -6.38
CA VAL A 69 0.28 -14.95 -6.00
C VAL A 69 -0.71 -15.74 -6.85
N ARG A 70 -1.67 -16.40 -6.20
CA ARG A 70 -2.68 -17.24 -6.84
C ARG A 70 -4.09 -16.71 -6.65
N THR A 71 -4.33 -15.95 -5.58
CA THR A 71 -5.66 -15.51 -5.21
C THR A 71 -5.62 -14.05 -4.80
N GLY A 72 -6.60 -13.29 -5.23
CA GLY A 72 -6.80 -11.91 -4.82
C GLY A 72 -8.16 -11.76 -4.17
N LEU A 73 -8.23 -11.05 -3.06
CA LEU A 73 -9.48 -10.70 -2.39
C LEU A 73 -9.63 -9.18 -2.39
N VAL A 74 -10.81 -8.70 -2.74
CA VAL A 74 -11.14 -7.28 -2.69
C VAL A 74 -12.12 -7.09 -1.55
N THR A 75 -11.73 -6.29 -0.55
CA THR A 75 -12.57 -6.06 0.63
C THR A 75 -13.79 -5.18 0.28
N HIS A 76 -13.60 -4.24 -0.65
CA HIS A 76 -14.68 -3.39 -1.15
C HIS A 76 -14.27 -2.76 -2.48
N THR A 77 -15.18 -2.09 -3.17
CA THR A 77 -14.96 -1.67 -4.56
C THR A 77 -14.45 -0.24 -4.73
N HIS A 78 -13.80 0.35 -3.73
CA HIS A 78 -13.08 1.61 -3.91
C HIS A 78 -11.87 1.39 -4.82
N GLU A 79 -11.54 2.38 -5.64
CA GLU A 79 -10.50 2.25 -6.67
C GLU A 79 -9.10 1.98 -6.13
N ASP A 80 -8.84 2.33 -4.87
CA ASP A 80 -7.53 2.09 -4.26
C ASP A 80 -7.32 0.65 -3.79
N HIS A 81 -8.35 -0.20 -3.88
CA HIS A 81 -8.29 -1.59 -3.42
C HIS A 81 -8.30 -2.62 -4.54
N PHE A 82 -8.48 -2.19 -5.79
CA PHE A 82 -8.47 -3.14 -6.91
C PHE A 82 -7.98 -2.57 -8.23
#